data_a4d335d2dc4384ec53546850bf07fc21
#
_entry.id   a4d335d2dc4384ec53546850bf07fc21
#
_cell.length_a   1.000
_cell.length_b   1.000
_cell.length_c   1.000
_cell.angle_alpha   90.00
_cell.angle_beta   90.00
_cell.angle_gamma   90.00
#
_symmetry.space_group_name_H-M   'P 1'
#
loop_
_entity.id
_entity.type
_entity.pdbx_description
1 polymer ?
#
loop_
_entity_poly.entity_id
_entity_poly.type
_entity_poly.pdbx_seq_one_letter_code
_entity_poly.pdbx_strand_id
1 'polypeptide(L)'
;RPPRSTLSSSSAASDVYKRQEYDSPARHYAHVDCPGHADYVKNMITGAAQMDGAILVVNAADGPMPQTREHILLARQVGVEHIVVFLNKADQVDDAELIELVEVEIRDLLNEYDFPGDDTPITIGSALKALEGDEGEHGKEAILKLVESLDSHIPEPVRDLDKPFLMPIEDIFSIQGRGTVVTGRIERGMVSVNDEMEIVGIKDTEKTTCTGVEMFRKLLDEGRAGENVGVLLRGTKREEVERGQVLSKPGSITPHTKFEAQVYVLNKEEGGRHTPFFKGYRPQFYVRTTDVTGEVILPDGVEMVMPGDDVAINVELISPIAMEEGMRFAIREGGRTVGSGVVSKIVQ
;
A
#
# COMPACT_ATOMS: atom_id res chain seq x y z
N ARG A 1 15.47 18.94 20.80
CA ARG A 1 14.35 19.59 20.06
C ARG A 1 14.37 19.04 18.65
N PRO A 2 13.31 18.36 18.16
CA PRO A 2 13.23 17.99 16.76
C PRO A 2 13.10 19.24 15.88
N PRO A 3 13.64 19.25 14.64
CA PRO A 3 13.55 20.39 13.75
C PRO A 3 12.09 20.59 13.31
N ARG A 4 11.57 21.80 13.48
CA ARG A 4 10.29 22.23 12.94
C ARG A 4 10.36 22.24 11.42
N SER A 5 9.57 21.42 10.76
CA SER A 5 9.32 21.54 9.32
C SER A 5 8.45 22.76 9.07
N THR A 6 8.98 23.78 8.43
CA THR A 6 8.19 24.88 7.87
C THR A 6 7.50 24.40 6.60
N LEU A 7 6.20 24.14 6.70
CA LEU A 7 5.33 23.94 5.55
C LEU A 7 5.02 25.30 4.94
N SER A 8 5.42 25.53 3.69
CA SER A 8 4.89 26.61 2.86
C SER A 8 3.48 26.21 2.41
N SER A 9 2.52 27.09 2.70
CA SER A 9 1.14 26.96 2.25
C SER A 9 1.05 27.08 0.73
N SER A 10 0.87 26.00 0.00
CA SER A 10 0.26 25.98 -1.31
C SER A 10 -0.96 25.10 -1.28
N SER A 11 -2.09 25.69 -1.60
CA SER A 11 -3.40 25.07 -1.71
C SER A 11 -3.45 24.13 -2.91
N ALA A 12 -3.09 22.92 -2.69
CA ALA A 12 -3.55 21.70 -3.30
C ALA A 12 -3.17 20.63 -2.30
N ALA A 13 -4.17 20.04 -1.66
CA ALA A 13 -3.96 18.86 -0.84
C ALA A 13 -3.50 17.73 -1.76
N SER A 14 -2.23 17.75 -2.12
CA SER A 14 -1.57 16.57 -2.63
C SER A 14 -1.42 15.65 -1.42
N ASP A 15 -2.03 14.49 -1.50
CA ASP A 15 -1.91 13.40 -0.56
C ASP A 15 -0.47 12.90 -0.55
N VAL A 16 0.42 13.70 -0.01
CA VAL A 16 1.78 13.28 0.27
C VAL A 16 1.68 12.40 1.50
N TYR A 17 1.83 11.09 1.33
CA TYR A 17 2.03 10.18 2.43
C TYR A 17 3.13 10.74 3.33
N LYS A 18 2.82 10.96 4.60
CA LYS A 18 3.85 11.29 5.57
C LYS A 18 4.65 10.00 5.80
N ARG A 19 5.76 9.87 5.10
CA ARG A 19 6.73 8.81 5.38
C ARG A 19 7.64 9.30 6.48
N GLN A 20 7.78 8.49 7.50
CA GLN A 20 8.64 8.71 8.64
C GLN A 20 9.53 7.49 8.83
N GLU A 21 10.72 7.70 9.36
CA GLU A 21 11.63 6.63 9.73
C GLU A 21 11.85 6.62 11.24
N TYR A 22 12.02 5.46 11.79
CA TYR A 22 12.46 5.28 13.17
C TYR A 22 13.21 3.95 13.33
N ASP A 23 14.04 3.89 14.36
CA ASP A 23 14.82 2.72 14.70
C ASP A 23 14.26 2.06 15.95
N SER A 24 14.16 0.73 15.93
CA SER A 24 14.07 -0.10 17.12
C SER A 24 15.45 -0.66 17.48
N PRO A 25 15.60 -1.35 18.61
CA PRO A 25 16.85 -2.07 18.90
C PRO A 25 17.22 -3.13 17.86
N ALA A 26 16.24 -3.69 17.15
CA ALA A 26 16.42 -4.79 16.20
C ALA A 26 16.42 -4.33 14.74
N ARG A 27 15.65 -3.28 14.38
CA ARG A 27 15.35 -2.94 12.98
C ARG A 27 15.21 -1.45 12.73
N HIS A 28 15.38 -1.10 11.46
CA HIS A 28 14.99 0.19 10.90
C HIS A 28 13.63 0.08 10.22
N TYR A 29 12.70 0.98 10.54
CA TYR A 29 11.35 1.01 10.00
C TYR A 29 11.10 2.26 9.15
N ALA A 30 10.47 2.06 7.99
CA ALA A 30 9.82 3.13 7.24
C ALA A 30 8.31 3.06 7.50
N HIS A 31 7.76 4.11 8.06
CA HIS A 31 6.36 4.22 8.44
C HIS A 31 5.59 5.05 7.40
N VAL A 32 4.44 4.52 6.98
CA VAL A 32 3.51 5.22 6.08
C VAL A 32 2.20 5.43 6.83
N ASP A 33 1.81 6.69 6.98
CA ASP A 33 0.53 7.05 7.59
C ASP A 33 -0.59 6.96 6.54
N CYS A 34 -1.54 6.05 6.75
CA CYS A 34 -2.69 5.84 5.89
C CYS A 34 -3.92 6.49 6.51
N PRO A 35 -4.46 7.59 5.95
CA PRO A 35 -5.65 8.24 6.48
C PRO A 35 -6.86 7.31 6.50
N GLY A 36 -7.60 7.31 7.63
CA GLY A 36 -8.71 6.39 7.88
C GLY A 36 -10.05 6.73 7.22
N HIS A 37 -10.15 7.77 6.39
CA HIS A 37 -11.42 8.17 5.78
C HIS A 37 -11.68 7.42 4.48
N ALA A 38 -12.94 7.08 4.19
CA ALA A 38 -13.34 6.34 2.98
C ALA A 38 -12.83 6.96 1.68
N ASP A 39 -12.70 8.29 1.62
CA ASP A 39 -12.15 9.01 0.47
C ASP A 39 -10.67 8.72 0.21
N TYR A 40 -9.95 8.18 1.21
CA TYR A 40 -8.51 7.88 1.14
C TYR A 40 -8.19 6.39 0.95
N VAL A 41 -9.20 5.54 0.82
CA VAL A 41 -9.04 4.10 0.56
C VAL A 41 -8.16 3.84 -0.68
N LYS A 42 -8.27 4.69 -1.71
CA LYS A 42 -7.37 4.65 -2.87
C LYS A 42 -5.90 4.69 -2.44
N ASN A 43 -5.60 5.60 -1.53
CA ASN A 43 -4.23 5.80 -1.05
C ASN A 43 -3.75 4.62 -0.21
N MET A 44 -4.64 4.02 0.60
CA MET A 44 -4.32 2.83 1.37
C MET A 44 -4.00 1.64 0.47
N ILE A 45 -4.77 1.40 -0.59
CA ILE A 45 -4.50 0.32 -1.54
C ILE A 45 -3.14 0.49 -2.21
N THR A 46 -2.84 1.68 -2.71
CA THR A 46 -1.57 1.95 -3.38
C THR A 46 -0.38 1.99 -2.42
N GLY A 47 -0.58 2.38 -1.15
CA GLY A 47 0.45 2.37 -0.11
C GLY A 47 0.62 0.99 0.55
N ALA A 48 -0.49 0.33 0.87
CA ALA A 48 -0.49 -0.95 1.58
C ALA A 48 0.08 -2.11 0.74
N ALA A 49 -0.10 -2.08 -0.58
CA ALA A 49 0.51 -3.07 -1.48
C ALA A 49 2.04 -3.17 -1.35
N GLN A 50 2.64 -2.21 -0.64
CA GLN A 50 4.08 -2.12 -0.43
C GLN A 50 4.49 -2.27 1.04
N MET A 51 3.57 -2.66 1.93
CA MET A 51 3.86 -2.80 3.36
C MET A 51 4.18 -4.25 3.72
N ASP A 52 5.13 -4.41 4.64
CA ASP A 52 5.53 -5.71 5.18
C ASP A 52 4.67 -6.11 6.39
N GLY A 53 4.00 -5.14 6.99
CA GLY A 53 3.06 -5.30 8.09
C GLY A 53 2.28 -4.02 8.34
N ALA A 54 1.25 -4.08 9.18
CA ALA A 54 0.42 -2.95 9.52
C ALA A 54 0.23 -2.79 11.03
N ILE A 55 0.09 -1.53 11.47
CA ILE A 55 -0.41 -1.19 12.80
C ILE A 55 -1.87 -0.77 12.65
N LEU A 56 -2.78 -1.58 13.17
CA LEU A 56 -4.20 -1.23 13.25
C LEU A 56 -4.45 -0.38 14.51
N VAL A 57 -4.80 0.88 14.31
CA VAL A 57 -5.10 1.78 15.42
C VAL A 57 -6.60 1.86 15.64
N VAL A 58 -7.06 1.46 16.82
CA VAL A 58 -8.48 1.48 17.21
C VAL A 58 -8.66 2.33 18.45
N ASN A 59 -9.76 3.08 18.53
CA ASN A 59 -10.11 3.82 19.72
C ASN A 59 -10.63 2.85 20.81
N ALA A 60 -10.00 2.82 21.97
CA ALA A 60 -10.38 1.95 23.08
C ALA A 60 -11.79 2.23 23.62
N ALA A 61 -12.30 3.47 23.49
CA ALA A 61 -13.62 3.84 23.96
C ALA A 61 -14.76 3.47 23.00
N ASP A 62 -14.49 3.53 21.69
CA ASP A 62 -15.51 3.32 20.64
C ASP A 62 -15.50 1.90 20.07
N GLY A 63 -14.38 1.17 20.24
CA GLY A 63 -14.18 -0.15 19.64
C GLY A 63 -14.01 -0.10 18.10
N PRO A 64 -14.14 -1.27 17.44
CA PRO A 64 -14.01 -1.36 16.01
C PRO A 64 -15.21 -0.73 15.29
N MET A 65 -14.95 0.28 14.47
CA MET A 65 -15.93 0.99 13.65
C MET A 65 -16.06 0.33 12.26
N PRO A 66 -17.09 0.66 11.45
CA PRO A 66 -17.20 0.15 10.08
C PRO A 66 -15.96 0.36 9.23
N GLN A 67 -15.25 1.48 9.43
CA GLN A 67 -13.98 1.77 8.77
C GLN A 67 -12.86 0.81 9.18
N THR A 68 -12.86 0.36 10.43
CA THR A 68 -11.89 -0.62 10.93
C THR A 68 -12.01 -1.94 10.15
N ARG A 69 -13.24 -2.39 9.91
CA ARG A 69 -13.54 -3.58 9.08
C ARG A 69 -13.02 -3.41 7.65
N GLU A 70 -13.31 -2.27 7.03
CA GLU A 70 -12.84 -1.95 5.68
C GLU A 70 -11.31 -1.95 5.60
N HIS A 71 -10.62 -1.40 6.60
CA HIS A 71 -9.16 -1.37 6.62
C HIS A 71 -8.53 -2.75 6.76
N ILE A 72 -9.08 -3.63 7.61
CA ILE A 72 -8.60 -5.00 7.76
C ILE A 72 -8.80 -5.78 6.46
N LEU A 73 -10.00 -5.70 5.88
CA LEU A 73 -10.32 -6.32 4.60
C LEU A 73 -9.35 -5.87 3.49
N LEU A 74 -9.11 -4.56 3.38
CA LEU A 74 -8.21 -4.01 2.38
C LEU A 74 -6.76 -4.43 2.62
N ALA A 75 -6.29 -4.43 3.88
CA ALA A 75 -4.97 -4.93 4.23
C ALA A 75 -4.79 -6.37 3.74
N ARG A 76 -5.79 -7.23 3.96
CA ARG A 76 -5.77 -8.61 3.48
C ARG A 76 -5.72 -8.70 1.95
N GLN A 77 -6.54 -7.92 1.25
CA GLN A 77 -6.62 -7.91 -0.21
C GLN A 77 -5.33 -7.45 -0.89
N VAL A 78 -4.65 -6.46 -0.31
CA VAL A 78 -3.36 -5.97 -0.86
C VAL A 78 -2.16 -6.81 -0.41
N GLY A 79 -2.39 -7.87 0.37
CA GLY A 79 -1.37 -8.84 0.74
C GLY A 79 -0.53 -8.48 1.96
N VAL A 80 -1.04 -7.65 2.87
CA VAL A 80 -0.46 -7.50 4.20
C VAL A 80 -0.69 -8.81 4.97
N GLU A 81 0.37 -9.45 5.42
CA GLU A 81 0.28 -10.76 6.09
C GLU A 81 0.27 -10.63 7.62
N HIS A 82 0.83 -9.56 8.16
CA HIS A 82 1.00 -9.37 9.58
C HIS A 82 0.40 -8.04 10.05
N ILE A 83 -0.41 -8.11 11.11
CA ILE A 83 -1.00 -6.95 11.78
C ILE A 83 -0.60 -6.98 13.25
N VAL A 84 -0.30 -5.82 13.82
CA VAL A 84 -0.29 -5.57 15.25
C VAL A 84 -1.35 -4.53 15.57
N VAL A 85 -1.93 -4.55 16.77
CA VAL A 85 -3.01 -3.64 17.14
C VAL A 85 -2.55 -2.67 18.23
N PHE A 86 -2.95 -1.42 18.10
CA PHE A 86 -2.80 -0.40 19.14
C PHE A 86 -4.17 0.14 19.53
N LEU A 87 -4.65 -0.22 20.74
CA LEU A 87 -5.83 0.36 21.36
C LEU A 87 -5.48 1.72 21.93
N ASN A 88 -5.74 2.77 21.15
CA ASN A 88 -5.41 4.14 21.49
C ASN A 88 -6.49 4.80 22.35
N LYS A 89 -6.14 5.88 23.02
CA LYS A 89 -7.00 6.66 23.91
C LYS A 89 -7.51 5.87 25.13
N ALA A 90 -6.74 4.93 25.63
CA ALA A 90 -7.05 4.19 26.85
C ALA A 90 -7.21 5.11 28.08
N ASP A 91 -6.64 6.32 28.04
CA ASP A 91 -6.82 7.36 29.05
C ASP A 91 -8.27 7.93 29.14
N GLN A 92 -9.13 7.63 28.19
CA GLN A 92 -10.55 8.03 28.15
C GLN A 92 -11.49 6.94 28.67
N VAL A 93 -10.97 5.78 29.05
CA VAL A 93 -11.74 4.62 29.49
C VAL A 93 -11.36 4.29 30.92
N ASP A 94 -12.32 4.48 31.84
CA ASP A 94 -12.15 4.17 33.25
C ASP A 94 -12.48 2.70 33.59
N ASP A 95 -13.17 2.01 32.68
CA ASP A 95 -13.64 0.64 32.86
C ASP A 95 -12.75 -0.36 32.13
N ALA A 96 -12.00 -1.15 32.88
CA ALA A 96 -11.14 -2.18 32.31
C ALA A 96 -11.93 -3.30 31.57
N GLU A 97 -13.15 -3.63 32.01
CA GLU A 97 -13.99 -4.64 31.36
C GLU A 97 -14.38 -4.19 29.94
N LEU A 98 -14.56 -2.88 29.71
CA LEU A 98 -14.84 -2.34 28.38
C LEU A 98 -13.64 -2.53 27.44
N ILE A 99 -12.42 -2.31 27.93
CA ILE A 99 -11.21 -2.52 27.13
C ILE A 99 -11.05 -3.99 26.74
N GLU A 100 -11.29 -4.91 27.69
CA GLU A 100 -11.28 -6.36 27.43
C GLU A 100 -12.32 -6.77 26.38
N LEU A 101 -13.52 -6.19 26.44
CA LEU A 101 -14.57 -6.45 25.44
C LEU A 101 -14.15 -5.97 24.03
N VAL A 102 -13.58 -4.77 23.93
CA VAL A 102 -13.07 -4.23 22.66
C VAL A 102 -11.93 -5.10 22.11
N GLU A 103 -11.05 -5.60 22.99
CA GLU A 103 -10.00 -6.53 22.57
C GLU A 103 -10.58 -7.81 21.97
N VAL A 104 -11.58 -8.42 22.59
CA VAL A 104 -12.26 -9.62 22.07
C VAL A 104 -12.91 -9.34 20.71
N GLU A 105 -13.63 -8.21 20.58
CA GLU A 105 -14.25 -7.84 19.29
C GLU A 105 -13.23 -7.68 18.17
N ILE A 106 -12.05 -7.12 18.47
CA ILE A 106 -10.97 -6.96 17.47
C ILE A 106 -10.39 -8.32 17.07
N ARG A 107 -10.18 -9.24 18.03
CA ARG A 107 -9.70 -10.60 17.75
C ARG A 107 -10.66 -11.37 16.88
N ASP A 108 -11.96 -11.31 17.19
CA ASP A 108 -13.02 -11.93 16.38
C ASP A 108 -13.03 -11.34 14.96
N LEU A 109 -12.90 -10.02 14.85
CA LEU A 109 -12.86 -9.33 13.57
C LEU A 109 -11.63 -9.70 12.74
N LEU A 110 -10.45 -9.82 13.35
CA LEU A 110 -9.24 -10.27 12.66
C LEU A 110 -9.39 -11.71 12.16
N ASN A 111 -9.97 -12.60 12.98
CA ASN A 111 -10.24 -13.98 12.60
C ASN A 111 -11.25 -14.07 11.44
N GLU A 112 -12.28 -13.20 11.39
CA GLU A 112 -13.25 -13.10 10.30
C GLU A 112 -12.58 -12.81 8.94
N TYR A 113 -11.47 -12.06 8.93
CA TYR A 113 -10.73 -11.71 7.72
C TYR A 113 -9.43 -12.50 7.54
N ASP A 114 -9.34 -13.69 8.09
CA ASP A 114 -8.22 -14.62 7.96
C ASP A 114 -6.86 -14.11 8.51
N PHE A 115 -6.88 -13.21 9.46
CA PHE A 115 -5.71 -12.90 10.28
C PHE A 115 -5.73 -13.75 11.57
N PRO A 116 -4.56 -14.10 12.15
CA PRO A 116 -4.50 -14.88 13.38
C PRO A 116 -4.86 -14.02 14.59
N GLY A 117 -6.16 -13.69 14.77
CA GLY A 117 -6.63 -12.76 15.78
C GLY A 117 -6.22 -13.14 17.20
N ASP A 118 -6.21 -14.44 17.54
CA ASP A 118 -5.84 -14.92 18.86
C ASP A 118 -4.34 -14.69 19.17
N ASP A 119 -3.48 -14.80 18.16
CA ASP A 119 -2.03 -14.65 18.28
C ASP A 119 -1.56 -13.21 17.99
N THR A 120 -2.44 -12.33 17.49
CA THR A 120 -2.10 -10.95 17.15
C THR A 120 -1.80 -10.13 18.42
N PRO A 121 -0.64 -9.48 18.52
CA PRO A 121 -0.31 -8.61 19.64
C PRO A 121 -1.24 -7.38 19.68
N ILE A 122 -1.84 -7.13 20.84
CA ILE A 122 -2.65 -5.95 21.10
C ILE A 122 -1.99 -5.16 22.23
N THR A 123 -1.64 -3.91 21.94
CA THR A 123 -1.07 -2.99 22.91
C THR A 123 -2.08 -1.92 23.26
N ILE A 124 -2.30 -1.70 24.56
CA ILE A 124 -3.25 -0.72 25.09
C ILE A 124 -2.47 0.51 25.54
N GLY A 125 -2.88 1.71 25.09
CA GLY A 125 -2.17 2.93 25.46
C GLY A 125 -2.86 4.22 25.03
N SER A 126 -2.17 5.33 25.27
CA SER A 126 -2.57 6.67 24.84
C SER A 126 -1.38 7.37 24.18
N ALA A 127 -1.48 7.56 22.86
CA ALA A 127 -0.46 8.30 22.13
C ALA A 127 -0.34 9.76 22.61
N LEU A 128 -1.45 10.36 23.11
CA LEU A 128 -1.44 11.70 23.67
C LEU A 128 -0.60 11.75 24.94
N LYS A 129 -0.83 10.84 25.88
CA LYS A 129 -0.03 10.76 27.13
C LYS A 129 1.44 10.56 26.85
N ALA A 130 1.78 9.69 25.89
CA ALA A 130 3.16 9.48 25.48
C ALA A 130 3.80 10.76 24.93
N LEU A 131 3.06 11.55 24.11
CA LEU A 131 3.52 12.85 23.60
C LEU A 131 3.69 13.90 24.69
N GLU A 132 2.87 13.88 25.72
CA GLU A 132 2.95 14.77 26.89
C GLU A 132 4.07 14.38 27.86
N GLY A 133 4.73 13.24 27.62
CA GLY A 133 5.88 12.78 28.39
C GLY A 133 5.50 11.90 29.58
N ASP A 134 4.29 11.36 29.61
CA ASP A 134 3.91 10.32 30.58
C ASP A 134 4.73 9.05 30.33
N GLU A 135 5.50 8.64 31.34
CA GLU A 135 6.34 7.43 31.28
C GLU A 135 5.60 6.18 31.78
N GLY A 136 4.33 6.31 32.19
CA GLY A 136 3.52 5.22 32.73
C GLY A 136 3.05 4.21 31.68
N GLU A 137 2.29 3.21 32.18
CA GLU A 137 1.84 2.04 31.44
C GLU A 137 1.09 2.39 30.14
N HIS A 138 0.23 3.43 30.17
CA HIS A 138 -0.53 3.88 28.99
C HIS A 138 0.18 4.96 28.18
N GLY A 139 1.32 5.46 28.64
CA GLY A 139 2.13 6.49 27.98
C GLY A 139 3.27 5.90 27.15
N LYS A 140 4.48 6.31 27.47
CA LYS A 140 5.71 5.90 26.75
C LYS A 140 5.94 4.40 26.78
N GLU A 141 5.62 3.73 27.89
CA GLU A 141 5.80 2.28 28.01
C GLU A 141 4.94 1.53 26.99
N ALA A 142 3.69 1.96 26.75
CA ALA A 142 2.84 1.37 25.71
C ALA A 142 3.44 1.52 24.30
N ILE A 143 4.02 2.68 23.98
CA ILE A 143 4.68 2.87 22.68
C ILE A 143 5.89 1.97 22.53
N LEU A 144 6.68 1.77 23.58
CA LEU A 144 7.81 0.85 23.55
C LEU A 144 7.36 -0.61 23.37
N LYS A 145 6.28 -1.04 24.05
CA LYS A 145 5.66 -2.36 23.87
C LYS A 145 5.15 -2.56 22.43
N LEU A 146 4.55 -1.52 21.84
CA LEU A 146 4.13 -1.58 20.43
C LEU A 146 5.32 -1.81 19.50
N VAL A 147 6.43 -1.09 19.68
CA VAL A 147 7.65 -1.26 18.88
C VAL A 147 8.26 -2.65 19.08
N GLU A 148 8.27 -3.17 20.31
CA GLU A 148 8.71 -4.55 20.59
C GLU A 148 7.81 -5.59 19.92
N SER A 149 6.50 -5.32 19.85
CA SER A 149 5.55 -6.17 19.12
C SER A 149 5.81 -6.18 17.61
N LEU A 150 6.23 -5.05 17.03
CA LEU A 150 6.66 -5.01 15.62
C LEU A 150 7.91 -5.89 15.40
N ASP A 151 8.90 -5.78 16.30
CA ASP A 151 10.14 -6.56 16.18
C ASP A 151 9.93 -8.07 16.32
N SER A 152 8.99 -8.48 17.16
CA SER A 152 8.74 -9.89 17.48
C SER A 152 7.71 -10.57 16.59
N HIS A 153 6.66 -9.84 16.17
CA HIS A 153 5.52 -10.43 15.45
C HIS A 153 5.64 -10.31 13.93
N ILE A 154 6.22 -9.22 13.43
CA ILE A 154 6.42 -9.07 11.99
C ILE A 154 7.76 -9.72 11.62
N PRO A 155 7.78 -10.79 10.80
CA PRO A 155 9.04 -11.43 10.39
C PRO A 155 9.89 -10.48 9.55
N GLU A 156 11.19 -10.73 9.49
CA GLU A 156 12.06 -10.01 8.56
C GLU A 156 11.67 -10.39 7.13
N PRO A 157 11.28 -9.41 6.29
CA PRO A 157 10.78 -9.73 4.96
C PRO A 157 11.91 -10.23 4.06
N VAL A 158 11.61 -11.31 3.33
CA VAL A 158 12.52 -11.84 2.31
C VAL A 158 12.52 -10.88 1.12
N ARG A 159 13.70 -10.36 0.76
CA ARG A 159 13.86 -9.40 -0.33
C ARG A 159 14.41 -10.09 -1.58
N ASP A 160 13.74 -9.91 -2.71
CA ASP A 160 14.14 -10.43 -4.01
C ASP A 160 15.27 -9.60 -4.63
N LEU A 161 16.49 -9.69 -4.07
CA LEU A 161 17.64 -8.90 -4.52
C LEU A 161 18.20 -9.36 -5.87
N ASP A 162 18.08 -10.64 -6.18
CA ASP A 162 18.64 -11.24 -7.40
C ASP A 162 17.77 -11.04 -8.65
N LYS A 163 16.51 -10.61 -8.47
CA LYS A 163 15.61 -10.31 -9.59
C LYS A 163 15.98 -8.99 -10.28
N PRO A 164 15.59 -8.81 -11.55
CA PRO A 164 15.75 -7.52 -12.23
C PRO A 164 15.09 -6.39 -11.46
N PHE A 165 15.77 -5.24 -11.32
CA PHE A 165 15.26 -4.07 -10.64
C PHE A 165 13.88 -3.64 -11.15
N LEU A 166 12.99 -3.33 -10.22
CA LEU A 166 11.67 -2.76 -10.47
C LEU A 166 11.24 -1.88 -9.29
N MET A 167 10.82 -0.66 -9.61
CA MET A 167 10.30 0.30 -8.65
C MET A 167 9.06 1.02 -9.22
N PRO A 168 7.86 0.82 -8.66
CA PRO A 168 6.69 1.63 -8.99
C PRO A 168 6.91 3.10 -8.62
N ILE A 169 6.53 4.01 -9.49
CA ILE A 169 6.67 5.46 -9.30
C ILE A 169 5.45 5.97 -8.50
N GLU A 170 5.70 6.57 -7.36
CA GLU A 170 4.68 7.15 -6.48
C GLU A 170 4.57 8.66 -6.60
N ASP A 171 5.71 9.36 -6.52
CA ASP A 171 5.78 10.80 -6.63
C ASP A 171 6.92 11.23 -7.54
N ILE A 172 6.77 12.43 -8.12
CA ILE A 172 7.74 13.01 -9.07
C ILE A 172 8.05 14.44 -8.66
N PHE A 173 9.32 14.70 -8.45
CA PHE A 173 9.83 16.02 -8.06
C PHE A 173 10.78 16.56 -9.11
N SER A 174 10.78 17.87 -9.29
CA SER A 174 11.83 18.58 -10.05
C SER A 174 12.71 19.31 -9.06
N ILE A 175 14.00 18.97 -9.05
CA ILE A 175 14.98 19.63 -8.19
C ILE A 175 15.83 20.54 -9.06
N GLN A 176 15.80 21.84 -8.75
CA GLN A 176 16.57 22.84 -9.51
C GLN A 176 18.07 22.50 -9.50
N GLY A 177 18.66 22.37 -10.69
CA GLY A 177 20.06 22.02 -10.88
C GLY A 177 20.42 20.53 -10.75
N ARG A 178 19.45 19.66 -10.37
CA ARG A 178 19.66 18.21 -10.26
C ARG A 178 18.84 17.40 -11.27
N GLY A 179 17.67 17.89 -11.69
CA GLY A 179 16.80 17.21 -12.63
C GLY A 179 15.55 16.64 -12.01
N THR A 180 14.99 15.61 -12.64
CA THR A 180 13.79 14.91 -12.18
C THR A 180 14.16 13.81 -11.21
N VAL A 181 13.46 13.77 -10.08
CA VAL A 181 13.55 12.73 -9.07
C VAL A 181 12.21 12.01 -9.00
N VAL A 182 12.23 10.71 -9.09
CA VAL A 182 11.05 9.86 -8.86
C VAL A 182 11.23 9.11 -7.56
N THR A 183 10.16 9.00 -6.79
CA THR A 183 10.18 8.26 -5.53
C THR A 183 9.30 7.03 -5.61
N GLY A 184 9.67 6.00 -4.88
CA GLY A 184 8.93 4.77 -4.76
C GLY A 184 9.63 3.78 -3.84
N ARG A 185 8.95 2.69 -3.53
CA ARG A 185 9.58 1.54 -2.91
C ARG A 185 10.11 0.60 -3.98
N ILE A 186 11.34 0.15 -3.84
CA ILE A 186 11.90 -0.86 -4.72
C ILE A 186 11.18 -2.19 -4.44
N GLU A 187 10.44 -2.69 -5.42
CA GLU A 187 9.68 -3.94 -5.33
C GLU A 187 10.61 -5.15 -5.35
N ARG A 188 11.62 -5.11 -6.21
CA ARG A 188 12.63 -6.17 -6.37
C ARG A 188 13.92 -5.65 -7.00
N GLY A 189 14.99 -6.41 -6.84
CA GLY A 189 16.31 -6.12 -7.38
C GLY A 189 17.02 -4.99 -6.65
N MET A 190 18.02 -4.46 -7.34
CA MET A 190 18.87 -3.36 -6.86
C MET A 190 19.10 -2.36 -7.97
N VAL A 191 19.33 -1.11 -7.61
CA VAL A 191 19.70 -0.01 -8.52
C VAL A 191 20.91 0.72 -7.98
N SER A 192 21.89 0.98 -8.86
CA SER A 192 23.10 1.71 -8.55
C SER A 192 23.22 2.97 -9.43
N VAL A 193 24.07 3.90 -9.00
CA VAL A 193 24.37 5.08 -9.80
C VAL A 193 25.04 4.67 -11.11
N ASN A 194 24.57 5.23 -12.22
CA ASN A 194 24.89 4.97 -13.64
C ASN A 194 24.19 3.74 -14.24
N ASP A 195 23.30 3.05 -13.53
CA ASP A 195 22.49 2.00 -14.15
C ASP A 195 21.57 2.57 -15.23
N GLU A 196 21.50 1.87 -16.35
CA GLU A 196 20.50 2.12 -17.39
C GLU A 196 19.15 1.56 -16.96
N MET A 197 18.10 2.35 -17.16
CA MET A 197 16.73 2.00 -16.77
C MET A 197 15.73 2.35 -17.85
N GLU A 198 14.54 1.80 -17.74
CA GLU A 198 13.37 2.15 -18.54
C GLU A 198 12.23 2.63 -17.66
N ILE A 199 11.49 3.63 -18.14
CA ILE A 199 10.23 4.11 -17.59
C ILE A 199 9.13 3.43 -18.41
N VAL A 200 8.34 2.55 -17.77
CA VAL A 200 7.40 1.66 -18.46
C VAL A 200 5.98 1.88 -17.96
N GLY A 201 5.02 1.87 -18.90
CA GLY A 201 3.58 1.98 -18.64
C GLY A 201 3.01 3.36 -18.92
N ILE A 202 1.70 3.45 -19.11
CA ILE A 202 0.90 4.65 -19.39
C ILE A 202 1.27 5.35 -20.69
N LYS A 203 2.54 5.66 -20.88
CA LYS A 203 3.15 6.28 -22.07
C LYS A 203 4.08 5.31 -22.78
N ASP A 204 4.63 5.75 -23.89
CA ASP A 204 5.69 5.00 -24.58
C ASP A 204 6.88 4.79 -23.64
N THR A 205 7.49 3.63 -23.73
CA THR A 205 8.65 3.28 -22.91
C THR A 205 9.84 4.17 -23.23
N GLU A 206 10.37 4.83 -22.22
CA GLU A 206 11.52 5.72 -22.35
C GLU A 206 12.73 5.18 -21.59
N LYS A 207 13.92 5.41 -22.18
CA LYS A 207 15.20 5.04 -21.53
C LYS A 207 15.75 6.23 -20.75
N THR A 208 16.29 5.91 -19.58
CA THR A 208 16.95 6.89 -18.71
C THR A 208 18.12 6.25 -17.97
N THR A 209 18.85 7.02 -17.18
CA THR A 209 19.98 6.55 -16.38
C THR A 209 19.83 7.07 -14.96
N CYS A 210 20.09 6.22 -13.97
CA CYS A 210 20.21 6.63 -12.58
C CYS A 210 21.42 7.54 -12.37
N THR A 211 21.23 8.76 -11.91
CA THR A 211 22.35 9.67 -11.56
C THR A 211 22.56 9.84 -10.07
N GLY A 212 21.67 9.25 -9.26
CA GLY A 212 21.79 9.25 -7.81
C GLY A 212 20.62 8.51 -7.18
N VAL A 213 20.88 7.91 -6.05
CA VAL A 213 19.89 7.29 -5.17
C VAL A 213 19.90 8.02 -3.85
N GLU A 214 18.73 8.38 -3.33
CA GLU A 214 18.59 9.13 -2.08
C GLU A 214 17.51 8.47 -1.22
N MET A 215 17.78 8.28 0.05
CA MET A 215 16.84 7.80 1.04
C MET A 215 16.89 8.72 2.26
N PHE A 216 15.73 9.28 2.67
CA PHE A 216 15.61 10.20 3.81
C PHE A 216 16.67 11.33 3.81
N ARG A 217 16.93 11.93 2.63
CA ARG A 217 17.93 12.99 2.40
C ARG A 217 19.39 12.53 2.56
N LYS A 218 19.66 11.24 2.59
CA LYS A 218 21.01 10.66 2.53
C LYS A 218 21.25 10.10 1.14
N LEU A 219 22.38 10.44 0.55
CA LEU A 219 22.82 9.83 -0.71
C LEU A 219 23.30 8.42 -0.44
N LEU A 220 22.89 7.49 -1.29
CA LEU A 220 23.27 6.11 -1.26
C LEU A 220 24.05 5.75 -2.54
N ASP A 221 24.95 4.78 -2.43
CA ASP A 221 25.64 4.22 -3.60
C ASP A 221 24.70 3.31 -4.40
N GLU A 222 23.79 2.62 -3.71
CA GLU A 222 22.79 1.73 -4.29
C GLU A 222 21.50 1.75 -3.48
N GLY A 223 20.37 1.39 -4.13
CA GLY A 223 19.07 1.11 -3.51
C GLY A 223 18.70 -0.36 -3.70
N ARG A 224 18.09 -0.98 -2.69
CA ARG A 224 17.76 -2.41 -2.62
C ARG A 224 16.27 -2.66 -2.46
N ALA A 225 15.81 -3.84 -2.89
CA ALA A 225 14.43 -4.28 -2.70
C ALA A 225 13.96 -4.06 -1.25
N GLY A 226 12.78 -3.46 -1.12
CA GLY A 226 12.17 -3.08 0.16
C GLY A 226 12.44 -1.66 0.60
N GLU A 227 13.45 -0.99 0.06
CA GLU A 227 13.78 0.38 0.43
C GLU A 227 12.92 1.41 -0.30
N ASN A 228 12.56 2.48 0.43
CA ASN A 228 11.88 3.65 -0.14
C ASN A 228 12.92 4.67 -0.56
N VAL A 229 13.08 4.86 -1.85
CA VAL A 229 14.14 5.71 -2.38
C VAL A 229 13.62 6.78 -3.34
N GLY A 230 14.40 7.86 -3.48
CA GLY A 230 14.32 8.79 -4.57
C GLY A 230 15.42 8.47 -5.58
N VAL A 231 15.06 8.27 -6.84
CA VAL A 231 15.99 8.02 -7.93
C VAL A 231 16.06 9.24 -8.83
N LEU A 232 17.26 9.77 -9.00
CA LEU A 232 17.54 10.91 -9.90
C LEU A 232 17.71 10.39 -11.33
N LEU A 233 16.97 10.97 -12.27
CA LEU A 233 16.94 10.56 -13.67
C LEU A 233 17.71 11.54 -14.57
N ARG A 234 18.51 10.98 -15.48
CA ARG A 234 19.27 11.76 -16.46
C ARG A 234 18.41 12.12 -17.65
N GLY A 235 18.32 13.41 -17.98
CA GLY A 235 17.72 13.89 -19.22
C GLY A 235 16.20 13.78 -19.29
N THR A 236 15.56 13.26 -18.26
CA THR A 236 14.11 13.07 -18.19
C THR A 236 13.47 14.30 -17.54
N LYS A 237 12.47 14.88 -18.20
CA LYS A 237 11.70 16.00 -17.66
C LYS A 237 10.54 15.48 -16.81
N ARG A 238 10.06 16.34 -15.89
CA ARG A 238 8.96 15.97 -14.98
C ARG A 238 7.68 15.58 -15.74
N GLU A 239 7.35 16.25 -16.83
CA GLU A 239 6.17 16.01 -17.67
C GLU A 239 6.24 14.72 -18.50
N GLU A 240 7.42 14.12 -18.63
CA GLU A 240 7.65 12.85 -19.34
C GLU A 240 7.32 11.65 -18.44
N VAL A 241 7.28 11.85 -17.12
CA VAL A 241 7.03 10.80 -16.14
C VAL A 241 5.68 11.03 -15.45
N GLU A 242 4.96 9.94 -15.19
CA GLU A 242 3.69 9.96 -14.46
C GLU A 242 3.68 8.93 -13.32
N ARG A 243 2.94 9.25 -12.25
CA ARG A 243 2.64 8.29 -11.19
C ARG A 243 1.94 7.08 -11.80
N GLY A 244 2.34 5.89 -11.38
CA GLY A 244 1.80 4.64 -11.89
C GLY A 244 2.62 3.97 -12.97
N GLN A 245 3.57 4.67 -13.57
CA GLN A 245 4.64 4.05 -14.34
C GLN A 245 5.61 3.32 -13.39
N VAL A 246 6.45 2.48 -13.94
CA VAL A 246 7.53 1.82 -13.17
C VAL A 246 8.89 2.18 -13.75
N LEU A 247 9.88 2.32 -12.87
CA LEU A 247 11.29 2.22 -13.25
C LEU A 247 11.70 0.76 -13.22
N SER A 248 12.35 0.30 -14.27
CA SER A 248 12.78 -1.08 -14.38
C SER A 248 14.14 -1.22 -15.05
N LYS A 249 14.78 -2.39 -14.85
CA LYS A 249 15.90 -2.78 -15.67
C LYS A 249 15.44 -2.92 -17.15
N PRO A 250 16.21 -2.44 -18.13
CA PRO A 250 15.81 -2.49 -19.53
C PRO A 250 15.34 -3.88 -19.99
N GLY A 251 14.15 -3.93 -20.60
CA GLY A 251 13.55 -5.16 -21.13
C GLY A 251 13.05 -6.16 -20.08
N SER A 252 13.02 -5.82 -18.80
CA SER A 252 12.59 -6.77 -17.74
C SER A 252 11.09 -6.80 -17.49
N ILE A 253 10.36 -5.79 -17.94
CA ILE A 253 8.89 -5.71 -17.89
C ILE A 253 8.39 -4.93 -19.10
N THR A 254 7.17 -5.25 -19.56
CA THR A 254 6.54 -4.61 -20.72
C THR A 254 5.16 -4.05 -20.34
N PRO A 255 4.70 -3.00 -21.05
CA PRO A 255 3.36 -2.47 -20.85
C PRO A 255 2.34 -3.31 -21.62
N HIS A 256 1.17 -3.56 -21.00
CA HIS A 256 0.09 -4.37 -21.55
C HIS A 256 -1.27 -3.73 -21.31
N THR A 257 -2.22 -4.01 -22.20
CA THR A 257 -3.62 -3.57 -22.07
C THR A 257 -4.59 -4.72 -21.91
N LYS A 258 -4.21 -5.96 -22.29
CA LYS A 258 -5.12 -7.12 -22.27
C LYS A 258 -4.53 -8.27 -21.47
N PHE A 259 -5.33 -8.79 -20.56
CA PHE A 259 -4.94 -9.90 -19.70
C PHE A 259 -6.13 -10.77 -19.29
N GLU A 260 -5.86 -12.01 -18.91
CA GLU A 260 -6.78 -12.92 -18.25
C GLU A 260 -6.50 -12.85 -16.73
N ALA A 261 -7.54 -12.92 -15.92
CA ALA A 261 -7.40 -12.87 -14.47
C ALA A 261 -8.42 -13.77 -13.77
N GLN A 262 -8.04 -14.30 -12.61
CA GLN A 262 -8.95 -14.87 -11.64
C GLN A 262 -9.37 -13.76 -10.67
N VAL A 263 -10.68 -13.57 -10.49
CA VAL A 263 -11.25 -12.47 -9.71
C VAL A 263 -12.29 -12.97 -8.73
N TYR A 264 -12.14 -12.56 -7.49
CA TYR A 264 -13.17 -12.70 -6.46
C TYR A 264 -13.97 -11.40 -6.36
N VAL A 265 -15.29 -11.49 -6.44
CA VAL A 265 -16.21 -10.36 -6.35
C VAL A 265 -16.77 -10.25 -4.95
N LEU A 266 -16.42 -9.19 -4.24
CA LEU A 266 -16.85 -8.97 -2.86
C LEU A 266 -18.36 -8.85 -2.76
N ASN A 267 -18.94 -9.53 -1.78
CA ASN A 267 -20.36 -9.45 -1.47
C ASN A 267 -20.69 -8.25 -0.60
N LYS A 268 -21.98 -8.05 -0.29
CA LYS A 268 -22.46 -6.90 0.50
C LYS A 268 -21.92 -6.89 1.93
N GLU A 269 -21.77 -8.06 2.55
CA GLU A 269 -21.29 -8.20 3.93
C GLU A 269 -19.81 -7.82 4.04
N GLU A 270 -19.07 -8.08 2.97
CA GLU A 270 -17.66 -7.68 2.80
C GLU A 270 -17.48 -6.21 2.32
N GLY A 271 -18.54 -5.41 2.32
CA GLY A 271 -18.50 -4.01 1.86
C GLY A 271 -18.53 -3.83 0.34
N GLY A 272 -18.66 -4.92 -0.41
CA GLY A 272 -18.66 -4.95 -1.87
C GLY A 272 -20.01 -4.63 -2.52
N ARG A 273 -20.31 -5.36 -3.59
CA ARG A 273 -21.55 -5.18 -4.37
C ARG A 273 -22.72 -5.95 -3.74
N HIS A 274 -23.94 -5.47 -4.04
CA HIS A 274 -25.19 -6.14 -3.74
C HIS A 274 -25.97 -6.52 -5.01
N THR A 275 -25.45 -6.17 -6.18
CA THR A 275 -26.04 -6.47 -7.48
C THR A 275 -25.02 -7.11 -8.40
N PRO A 276 -25.41 -8.02 -9.29
CA PRO A 276 -24.52 -8.60 -10.28
C PRO A 276 -23.99 -7.52 -11.25
N PHE A 277 -22.90 -7.84 -11.93
CA PHE A 277 -22.48 -7.09 -13.11
C PHE A 277 -22.55 -7.98 -14.36
N PHE A 278 -22.65 -7.31 -15.50
CA PHE A 278 -22.87 -7.93 -16.79
C PHE A 278 -21.71 -7.64 -17.75
N LYS A 279 -21.74 -8.26 -18.91
CA LYS A 279 -20.81 -7.98 -20.01
C LYS A 279 -20.71 -6.47 -20.27
N GLY A 280 -19.47 -5.99 -20.47
CA GLY A 280 -19.20 -4.57 -20.70
C GLY A 280 -19.12 -3.72 -19.43
N TYR A 281 -19.00 -4.36 -18.27
CA TYR A 281 -18.75 -3.68 -17.01
C TYR A 281 -17.38 -2.98 -17.04
N ARG A 282 -17.33 -1.69 -16.66
CA ARG A 282 -16.13 -0.85 -16.75
C ARG A 282 -15.73 -0.23 -15.43
N PRO A 283 -15.16 -1.01 -14.50
CA PRO A 283 -14.64 -0.51 -13.23
C PRO A 283 -13.24 0.10 -13.39
N GLN A 284 -12.71 0.57 -12.26
CA GLN A 284 -11.31 0.94 -12.12
C GLN A 284 -10.49 -0.24 -11.58
N PHE A 285 -9.38 -0.53 -12.24
CA PHE A 285 -8.38 -1.51 -11.84
C PHE A 285 -7.23 -0.79 -11.15
N TYR A 286 -7.00 -1.13 -9.89
CA TYR A 286 -5.93 -0.58 -9.08
C TYR A 286 -4.74 -1.54 -9.10
N VAL A 287 -3.66 -1.07 -9.67
CA VAL A 287 -2.44 -1.86 -9.88
C VAL A 287 -1.24 -1.06 -9.39
N ARG A 288 -0.46 -1.60 -8.46
CA ARG A 288 0.67 -0.87 -7.86
C ARG A 288 0.26 0.55 -7.44
N THR A 289 0.84 1.58 -8.05
CA THR A 289 0.62 2.99 -7.71
C THR A 289 -0.37 3.71 -8.63
N THR A 290 -1.04 2.98 -9.55
CA THR A 290 -1.97 3.55 -10.52
C THR A 290 -3.37 2.96 -10.44
N ASP A 291 -4.33 3.65 -11.03
CA ASP A 291 -5.66 3.15 -11.34
C ASP A 291 -5.97 3.41 -12.82
N VAL A 292 -6.50 2.39 -13.47
CA VAL A 292 -6.87 2.45 -14.89
C VAL A 292 -8.27 1.87 -15.08
N THR A 293 -9.10 2.56 -15.86
CA THR A 293 -10.40 2.01 -16.27
C THR A 293 -10.18 0.86 -17.26
N GLY A 294 -10.90 -0.24 -17.06
CA GLY A 294 -10.87 -1.37 -17.97
C GLY A 294 -12.24 -1.97 -18.20
N GLU A 295 -12.44 -2.59 -19.33
CA GLU A 295 -13.65 -3.33 -19.65
C GLU A 295 -13.48 -4.81 -19.27
N VAL A 296 -14.45 -5.33 -18.52
CA VAL A 296 -14.54 -6.75 -18.19
C VAL A 296 -15.25 -7.49 -19.30
N ILE A 297 -14.56 -8.48 -19.85
CA ILE A 297 -15.07 -9.37 -20.89
C ILE A 297 -15.30 -10.74 -20.23
N LEU A 298 -16.56 -11.12 -20.13
CA LEU A 298 -16.94 -12.41 -19.52
C LEU A 298 -16.70 -13.57 -20.51
N PRO A 299 -16.35 -14.76 -20.01
CA PRO A 299 -16.22 -15.95 -20.85
C PRO A 299 -17.52 -16.31 -21.57
N ASP A 300 -17.40 -17.08 -22.65
CA ASP A 300 -18.57 -17.56 -23.39
C ASP A 300 -19.50 -18.39 -22.47
N GLY A 301 -20.78 -18.05 -22.53
CA GLY A 301 -21.81 -18.69 -21.72
C GLY A 301 -22.03 -18.06 -20.33
N VAL A 302 -21.21 -17.09 -19.92
CA VAL A 302 -21.40 -16.32 -18.68
C VAL A 302 -22.05 -14.98 -19.02
N GLU A 303 -23.29 -14.79 -18.63
CA GLU A 303 -24.03 -13.55 -18.88
C GLU A 303 -23.84 -12.51 -17.77
N MET A 304 -23.65 -12.98 -16.52
CA MET A 304 -23.48 -12.13 -15.34
C MET A 304 -22.58 -12.79 -14.31
N VAL A 305 -22.04 -11.99 -13.39
CA VAL A 305 -21.26 -12.40 -12.23
C VAL A 305 -21.94 -11.86 -10.98
N MET A 306 -22.13 -12.74 -9.99
CA MET A 306 -22.77 -12.39 -8.73
C MET A 306 -21.75 -11.94 -7.69
N PRO A 307 -22.15 -11.08 -6.73
CA PRO A 307 -21.35 -10.86 -5.53
C PRO A 307 -21.09 -12.19 -4.78
N GLY A 308 -19.83 -12.44 -4.42
CA GLY A 308 -19.36 -13.70 -3.81
C GLY A 308 -18.79 -14.70 -4.81
N ASP A 309 -18.90 -14.45 -6.12
CA ASP A 309 -18.35 -15.36 -7.14
C ASP A 309 -16.83 -15.22 -7.24
N ASP A 310 -16.19 -16.36 -7.50
CA ASP A 310 -14.80 -16.44 -7.96
C ASP A 310 -14.80 -16.86 -9.44
N VAL A 311 -14.35 -15.97 -10.32
CA VAL A 311 -14.53 -16.09 -11.76
C VAL A 311 -13.29 -15.73 -12.55
N ALA A 312 -13.02 -16.49 -13.61
CA ALA A 312 -12.02 -16.10 -14.62
C ALA A 312 -12.63 -15.06 -15.57
N ILE A 313 -11.96 -13.94 -15.76
CA ILE A 313 -12.38 -12.87 -16.67
C ILE A 313 -11.25 -12.47 -17.61
N ASN A 314 -11.61 -11.90 -18.76
CA ASN A 314 -10.69 -11.15 -19.60
C ASN A 314 -10.87 -9.65 -19.33
N VAL A 315 -9.78 -8.92 -19.34
CA VAL A 315 -9.79 -7.46 -19.09
C VAL A 315 -9.09 -6.75 -20.24
N GLU A 316 -9.70 -5.65 -20.71
CA GLU A 316 -9.10 -4.72 -21.65
C GLU A 316 -9.03 -3.32 -21.00
N LEU A 317 -7.82 -2.87 -20.69
CA LEU A 317 -7.56 -1.56 -20.09
C LEU A 317 -7.55 -0.46 -21.17
N ILE A 318 -7.96 0.75 -20.78
CA ILE A 318 -7.93 1.92 -21.68
C ILE A 318 -6.53 2.48 -21.89
N SER A 319 -5.56 2.14 -21.03
CA SER A 319 -4.16 2.57 -21.11
C SER A 319 -3.24 1.41 -20.76
N PRO A 320 -2.08 1.29 -21.39
CA PRO A 320 -1.11 0.25 -21.08
C PRO A 320 -0.49 0.48 -19.71
N ILE A 321 -0.34 -0.58 -18.93
CA ILE A 321 0.38 -0.55 -17.64
C ILE A 321 1.46 -1.61 -17.62
N ALA A 322 2.54 -1.36 -16.88
CA ALA A 322 3.58 -2.37 -16.64
C ALA A 322 3.00 -3.55 -15.86
N MET A 323 2.98 -4.73 -16.49
CA MET A 323 2.24 -5.89 -15.99
C MET A 323 3.06 -7.18 -16.15
N GLU A 324 2.81 -8.12 -15.25
CA GLU A 324 3.36 -9.47 -15.28
C GLU A 324 2.36 -10.50 -14.72
N GLU A 325 2.52 -11.76 -15.08
CA GLU A 325 1.69 -12.84 -14.54
C GLU A 325 1.92 -12.99 -13.03
N GLY A 326 0.87 -13.32 -12.29
CA GLY A 326 0.90 -13.39 -10.83
C GLY A 326 0.67 -12.04 -10.12
N MET A 327 0.60 -10.92 -10.86
CA MET A 327 0.37 -9.60 -10.27
C MET A 327 -1.05 -9.50 -9.71
N ARG A 328 -1.17 -9.01 -8.47
CA ARG A 328 -2.45 -8.74 -7.81
C ARG A 328 -2.98 -7.36 -8.16
N PHE A 329 -4.29 -7.23 -8.18
CA PHE A 329 -4.99 -5.96 -8.37
C PHE A 329 -6.31 -5.91 -7.59
N ALA A 330 -6.79 -4.69 -7.33
CA ALA A 330 -8.11 -4.46 -6.79
C ALA A 330 -9.04 -3.86 -7.86
N ILE A 331 -10.33 -4.20 -7.78
CA ILE A 331 -11.38 -3.63 -8.63
C ILE A 331 -12.23 -2.68 -7.80
N ARG A 332 -12.44 -1.47 -8.28
CA ARG A 332 -13.22 -0.44 -7.58
C ARG A 332 -14.29 0.18 -8.44
N GLU A 333 -15.40 0.54 -7.79
CA GLU A 333 -16.53 1.24 -8.38
C GLU A 333 -17.08 2.26 -7.37
N GLY A 334 -17.26 3.51 -7.81
CA GLY A 334 -17.86 4.55 -6.97
C GLY A 334 -17.18 4.76 -5.62
N GLY A 335 -15.84 4.61 -5.57
CA GLY A 335 -15.06 4.76 -4.35
C GLY A 335 -15.00 3.53 -3.43
N ARG A 336 -15.66 2.41 -3.80
CA ARG A 336 -15.67 1.16 -3.04
C ARG A 336 -14.85 0.08 -3.73
N THR A 337 -14.15 -0.75 -2.97
CA THR A 337 -13.57 -1.99 -3.48
C THR A 337 -14.69 -3.01 -3.68
N VAL A 338 -14.80 -3.54 -4.88
CA VAL A 338 -15.86 -4.49 -5.26
C VAL A 338 -15.32 -5.84 -5.66
N GLY A 339 -14.02 -5.99 -5.72
CA GLY A 339 -13.35 -7.25 -6.00
C GLY A 339 -11.85 -7.14 -5.97
N SER A 340 -11.20 -8.27 -5.97
CA SER A 340 -9.75 -8.40 -6.11
C SER A 340 -9.41 -9.54 -7.05
N GLY A 341 -8.26 -9.50 -7.68
CA GLY A 341 -7.85 -10.53 -8.61
C GLY A 341 -6.35 -10.67 -8.78
N VAL A 342 -6.00 -11.71 -9.50
CA VAL A 342 -4.61 -12.02 -9.88
C VAL A 342 -4.54 -12.20 -11.39
N VAL A 343 -3.55 -11.59 -12.03
CA VAL A 343 -3.28 -11.77 -13.46
C VAL A 343 -2.82 -13.20 -13.68
N SER A 344 -3.60 -13.99 -14.41
CA SER A 344 -3.28 -15.38 -14.71
C SER A 344 -2.48 -15.52 -16.02
N LYS A 345 -2.72 -14.59 -16.96
CA LYS A 345 -2.04 -14.60 -18.26
C LYS A 345 -2.10 -13.24 -18.95
N ILE A 346 -1.01 -12.86 -19.56
CA ILE A 346 -0.93 -11.65 -20.42
C ILE A 346 -1.29 -12.04 -21.85
N VAL A 347 -2.19 -11.26 -22.46
CA VAL A 347 -2.67 -11.51 -23.83
C VAL A 347 -2.06 -10.53 -24.81
N GLN A 348 -1.96 -9.24 -24.44
CA GLN A 348 -1.38 -8.18 -25.30
C GLN A 348 -0.92 -6.98 -24.48
#